data_584f440628974f62f96ceffd17e64de3
#
_entry.id   584f440628974f62f96ceffd17e64de3
#
_cell.length_a   1.000
_cell.length_b   1.000
_cell.length_c   1.000
_cell.angle_alpha   90.00
_cell.angle_beta   90.00
_cell.angle_gamma   90.00
#
_symmetry.space_group_name_H-M   'P 1'
#
loop_
_entity.id
_entity.type
_entity.pdbx_description
1 polymer ?
#
loop_
_entity_poly.entity_id
_entity_poly.type
_entity_poly.pdbx_seq_one_letter_code
_entity_poly.pdbx_strand_id
1 'polypeptide(L)'
;MKLSTFASILAATVLGTPVAAAPTPTAASAGSAGCGKAHLLPGVTTYNSLTSSGRGRNYFIHTPGNYSETTPYPVVLGFHGSSSIGLFFEVDTGLSSDSFSADKIMVYPNGVGGAWAGANYSEVSVEEDLQFVSDLLDDVRDSYCVDDSRIYATGMSIGGGFVNTIACSDVGGQFAAFAPASGSYYTDNDATHGACTPARSPLPVLEVHGGADGSVRYDGGDGEGGEEPSIPTWLGWWAQRNGCDDGAKLVEDSFGGDVHHTTWNNCGGEEGVLQHWKVDDMGHCWASTEINFSQVAAGQGPTHIQASQIIMEFFDKFTKP
;
A
#
# COMPACT_ATOMS: atom_id res chain seq x y z
N MET A 1 43.78 79.89 4.16
CA MET A 1 43.58 78.47 4.64
C MET A 1 42.11 78.17 4.62
N LYS A 2 41.63 77.42 3.61
CA LYS A 2 40.23 77.00 3.51
C LYS A 2 40.25 75.45 3.70
N LEU A 3 39.61 74.98 4.77
CA LEU A 3 39.34 73.60 4.98
C LEU A 3 38.10 73.13 4.21
N SER A 4 38.23 72.13 3.35
CA SER A 4 37.11 71.49 2.67
C SER A 4 36.76 70.21 3.42
N THR A 5 35.54 70.16 3.91
CA THR A 5 34.96 68.96 4.55
C THR A 5 34.31 68.09 3.48
N PHE A 6 34.80 66.85 3.31
CA PHE A 6 34.18 65.81 2.51
C PHE A 6 33.15 65.07 3.36
N ALA A 7 31.91 65.07 2.95
CA ALA A 7 30.85 64.25 3.50
C ALA A 7 30.74 62.96 2.70
N SER A 8 31.00 61.84 3.32
CA SER A 8 30.79 60.52 2.74
C SER A 8 29.35 60.05 2.94
N ILE A 9 28.65 59.80 1.85
CA ILE A 9 27.30 59.22 1.84
C ILE A 9 27.45 57.70 1.83
N LEU A 10 27.03 57.02 2.88
CA LEU A 10 26.90 55.57 2.95
C LEU A 10 25.56 55.17 2.34
N ALA A 11 25.59 54.46 1.20
CA ALA A 11 24.42 53.86 0.60
C ALA A 11 24.20 52.48 1.25
N ALA A 12 23.12 52.30 2.01
CA ALA A 12 22.70 51.02 2.55
C ALA A 12 21.91 50.23 1.49
N THR A 13 22.50 49.16 0.97
CA THR A 13 21.79 48.20 0.12
C THR A 13 20.96 47.26 1.00
N VAL A 14 19.64 47.38 0.92
CA VAL A 14 18.70 46.41 1.51
C VAL A 14 18.65 45.18 0.64
N LEU A 15 19.26 44.09 1.09
CA LEU A 15 19.11 42.78 0.52
C LEU A 15 17.71 42.24 0.91
N GLY A 16 16.78 42.29 -0.02
CA GLY A 16 15.48 41.62 0.15
C GLY A 16 15.66 40.08 0.13
N THR A 17 15.31 39.42 1.20
CA THR A 17 15.20 37.94 1.25
C THR A 17 14.08 37.51 0.33
N PRO A 18 14.27 36.45 -0.52
CA PRO A 18 13.18 35.90 -1.31
C PRO A 18 12.14 35.26 -0.37
N VAL A 19 10.91 35.77 -0.43
CA VAL A 19 9.76 35.10 0.21
C VAL A 19 9.49 33.86 -0.60
N ALA A 20 9.65 32.68 0.04
CA ALA A 20 9.22 31.43 -0.54
C ALA A 20 7.72 31.49 -0.86
N ALA A 21 7.36 31.23 -2.11
CA ALA A 21 5.96 31.13 -2.51
C ALA A 21 5.30 29.99 -1.73
N ALA A 22 4.15 30.28 -1.09
CA ALA A 22 3.34 29.24 -0.48
C ALA A 22 2.94 28.23 -1.56
N PRO A 23 2.91 26.91 -1.24
CA PRO A 23 2.46 25.91 -2.19
C PRO A 23 1.04 26.24 -2.65
N THR A 24 0.84 26.26 -3.95
CA THR A 24 -0.47 26.43 -4.57
C THR A 24 -1.37 25.30 -4.08
N PRO A 25 -2.60 25.58 -3.59
CA PRO A 25 -3.52 24.50 -3.22
C PRO A 25 -3.75 23.64 -4.47
N THR A 26 -3.44 22.34 -4.36
CA THR A 26 -3.79 21.34 -5.34
C THR A 26 -5.29 21.42 -5.58
N ALA A 27 -5.73 21.51 -6.82
CA ALA A 27 -7.15 21.49 -7.15
C ALA A 27 -7.76 20.24 -6.52
N ALA A 28 -8.85 20.41 -5.76
CA ALA A 28 -9.58 19.26 -5.22
C ALA A 28 -9.95 18.34 -6.39
N SER A 29 -9.63 17.04 -6.29
CA SER A 29 -9.99 16.09 -7.32
C SER A 29 -11.50 16.09 -7.49
N ALA A 30 -11.98 16.05 -8.73
CA ALA A 30 -13.40 15.84 -9.00
C ALA A 30 -13.77 14.47 -8.44
N GLY A 31 -14.70 14.41 -7.49
CA GLY A 31 -15.13 13.15 -6.89
C GLY A 31 -15.80 12.23 -7.92
N SER A 32 -15.90 10.95 -7.58
CA SER A 32 -16.52 9.90 -8.39
C SER A 32 -18.04 10.08 -8.56
N ALA A 33 -18.67 9.23 -9.38
CA ALA A 33 -20.11 9.23 -9.63
C ALA A 33 -20.97 8.92 -8.38
N GLY A 34 -20.37 8.34 -7.34
CA GLY A 34 -21.00 8.08 -6.05
C GLY A 34 -21.12 9.30 -5.16
N CYS A 35 -20.46 10.42 -5.49
CA CYS A 35 -20.62 11.65 -4.70
C CYS A 35 -22.05 12.16 -4.72
N GLY A 36 -22.57 12.50 -3.53
CA GLY A 36 -23.95 12.90 -3.31
C GLY A 36 -24.90 11.74 -3.03
N LYS A 37 -24.43 10.48 -3.04
CA LYS A 37 -25.23 9.31 -2.66
C LYS A 37 -25.17 9.07 -1.15
N ALA A 38 -26.31 9.12 -0.48
CA ALA A 38 -26.38 8.96 0.97
C ALA A 38 -26.11 7.51 1.41
N HIS A 39 -25.35 7.36 2.47
CA HIS A 39 -25.09 6.09 3.15
C HIS A 39 -25.63 6.12 4.57
N LEU A 40 -26.41 5.09 4.96
CA LEU A 40 -27.16 5.08 6.20
C LEU A 40 -26.34 4.65 7.43
N LEU A 41 -25.18 4.03 7.23
CA LEU A 41 -24.40 3.39 8.29
C LEU A 41 -22.91 3.77 8.22
N PRO A 42 -22.54 5.07 8.34
CA PRO A 42 -21.14 5.44 8.49
C PRO A 42 -20.52 4.78 9.73
N GLY A 43 -19.25 4.38 9.63
CA GLY A 43 -18.52 3.71 10.72
C GLY A 43 -18.93 2.25 10.94
N VAL A 44 -19.69 1.65 10.02
CA VAL A 44 -20.12 0.25 10.10
C VAL A 44 -19.69 -0.50 8.84
N THR A 45 -19.08 -1.65 9.03
CA THR A 45 -18.71 -2.54 7.93
C THR A 45 -19.97 -3.21 7.36
N THR A 46 -20.16 -3.09 6.06
CA THR A 46 -21.33 -3.63 5.35
C THR A 46 -20.87 -4.64 4.28
N TYR A 47 -21.74 -5.65 4.02
CA TYR A 47 -21.53 -6.65 2.99
C TYR A 47 -22.15 -6.19 1.67
N ASN A 48 -21.40 -6.37 0.57
CA ASN A 48 -21.83 -6.04 -0.78
C ASN A 48 -21.49 -7.17 -1.75
N SER A 49 -22.14 -7.20 -2.90
CA SER A 49 -21.91 -8.19 -3.94
C SER A 49 -22.07 -7.61 -5.34
N LEU A 50 -21.29 -8.14 -6.28
CA LEU A 50 -21.34 -7.78 -7.68
C LEU A 50 -21.15 -9.03 -8.55
N THR A 51 -21.33 -8.90 -9.86
CA THR A 51 -20.98 -9.94 -10.83
C THR A 51 -19.76 -9.50 -11.62
N SER A 52 -18.70 -10.34 -11.62
CA SER A 52 -17.49 -10.12 -12.40
C SER A 52 -17.16 -11.38 -13.17
N SER A 53 -16.82 -11.27 -14.45
CA SER A 53 -16.49 -12.40 -15.33
C SER A 53 -17.58 -13.49 -15.32
N GLY A 54 -18.86 -13.11 -15.17
CA GLY A 54 -20.00 -14.04 -15.09
C GLY A 54 -20.13 -14.80 -13.76
N ARG A 55 -19.31 -14.49 -12.76
CA ARG A 55 -19.30 -15.08 -11.42
C ARG A 55 -19.78 -14.08 -10.39
N GLY A 56 -20.59 -14.51 -9.41
CA GLY A 56 -20.92 -13.73 -8.23
C GLY A 56 -19.68 -13.54 -7.35
N ARG A 57 -19.33 -12.31 -7.06
CA ARG A 57 -18.24 -11.90 -6.16
C ARG A 57 -18.83 -11.04 -5.04
N ASN A 58 -18.10 -10.94 -3.94
CA ASN A 58 -18.56 -10.14 -2.80
C ASN A 58 -17.39 -9.50 -2.06
N TYR A 59 -17.71 -8.49 -1.27
CA TYR A 59 -16.73 -7.73 -0.50
C TYR A 59 -17.41 -7.09 0.73
N PHE A 60 -16.58 -6.72 1.69
CA PHE A 60 -16.98 -5.87 2.81
C PHE A 60 -16.43 -4.47 2.59
N ILE A 61 -17.17 -3.46 3.04
CA ILE A 61 -16.76 -2.07 2.95
C ILE A 61 -17.06 -1.36 4.27
N HIS A 62 -16.06 -0.62 4.76
CA HIS A 62 -16.14 0.22 5.93
C HIS A 62 -15.91 1.68 5.52
N THR A 63 -16.83 2.56 5.85
CA THR A 63 -16.67 4.01 5.69
C THR A 63 -16.31 4.64 7.03
N PRO A 64 -15.55 5.75 7.06
CA PRO A 64 -15.31 6.49 8.30
C PRO A 64 -16.60 6.86 9.03
N GLY A 65 -16.56 6.92 10.36
CA GLY A 65 -17.72 7.31 11.16
C GLY A 65 -18.27 8.71 10.84
N ASN A 66 -17.42 9.59 10.31
CA ASN A 66 -17.75 10.94 9.86
C ASN A 66 -17.89 11.06 8.32
N TYR A 67 -18.14 9.94 7.61
CA TYR A 67 -18.27 9.93 6.15
C TYR A 67 -19.29 10.97 5.68
N SER A 68 -18.87 11.75 4.68
CA SER A 68 -19.68 12.76 3.99
C SER A 68 -19.77 12.43 2.50
N GLU A 69 -20.99 12.31 1.99
CA GLU A 69 -21.26 12.00 0.59
C GLU A 69 -20.75 13.04 -0.42
N THR A 70 -20.34 14.22 0.05
CA THR A 70 -19.84 15.32 -0.79
C THR A 70 -18.33 15.52 -0.70
N THR A 71 -17.65 14.72 0.14
CA THR A 71 -16.19 14.78 0.32
C THR A 71 -15.56 13.56 -0.35
N PRO A 72 -14.64 13.73 -1.33
CA PRO A 72 -13.92 12.60 -1.91
C PRO A 72 -12.96 11.96 -0.91
N TYR A 73 -13.07 10.66 -0.69
CA TYR A 73 -12.24 9.89 0.22
C TYR A 73 -11.24 9.00 -0.50
N PRO A 74 -10.01 8.84 0.04
CA PRO A 74 -9.12 7.77 -0.37
C PRO A 74 -9.78 6.40 -0.17
N VAL A 75 -9.40 5.43 -1.01
CA VAL A 75 -9.85 4.03 -0.91
C VAL A 75 -8.67 3.11 -0.71
N VAL A 76 -8.77 2.19 0.24
CA VAL A 76 -7.77 1.13 0.46
C VAL A 76 -8.43 -0.23 0.28
N LEU A 77 -7.92 -1.03 -0.66
CA LEU A 77 -8.32 -2.43 -0.83
C LEU A 77 -7.42 -3.31 0.04
N GLY A 78 -8.03 -4.13 0.91
CA GLY A 78 -7.35 -5.07 1.80
C GLY A 78 -7.60 -6.53 1.40
N PHE A 79 -6.55 -7.26 0.97
CA PHE A 79 -6.63 -8.63 0.46
C PHE A 79 -6.19 -9.63 1.52
N HIS A 80 -7.10 -10.54 1.90
CA HIS A 80 -6.90 -11.55 2.93
C HIS A 80 -5.91 -12.66 2.52
N GLY A 81 -5.36 -13.38 3.49
CA GLY A 81 -4.55 -14.57 3.28
C GLY A 81 -5.36 -15.81 2.87
N SER A 82 -4.67 -16.92 2.63
CA SER A 82 -5.28 -18.20 2.24
C SER A 82 -6.30 -18.70 3.27
N SER A 83 -7.36 -19.36 2.78
CA SER A 83 -8.43 -19.95 3.60
C SER A 83 -9.13 -18.94 4.53
N SER A 84 -9.22 -17.68 4.11
CA SER A 84 -9.79 -16.56 4.89
C SER A 84 -10.85 -15.82 4.09
N ILE A 85 -11.35 -14.73 4.67
CA ILE A 85 -12.29 -13.79 4.06
C ILE A 85 -11.93 -12.35 4.45
N GLY A 86 -12.43 -11.38 3.68
CA GLY A 86 -12.15 -9.95 3.90
C GLY A 86 -12.50 -9.45 5.31
N LEU A 87 -13.63 -9.92 5.89
CA LEU A 87 -14.03 -9.53 7.24
C LEU A 87 -13.02 -10.01 8.31
N PHE A 88 -12.46 -11.21 8.14
CA PHE A 88 -11.41 -11.69 9.05
C PHE A 88 -10.13 -10.86 8.93
N PHE A 89 -9.77 -10.48 7.71
CA PHE A 89 -8.62 -9.62 7.47
C PHE A 89 -8.80 -8.22 8.07
N GLU A 90 -10.01 -7.64 7.95
CA GLU A 90 -10.36 -6.38 8.63
C GLU A 90 -10.11 -6.46 10.14
N VAL A 91 -10.62 -7.51 10.79
CA VAL A 91 -10.51 -7.69 12.25
C VAL A 91 -9.07 -7.98 12.68
N ASP A 92 -8.36 -8.84 11.92
CA ASP A 92 -6.96 -9.22 12.24
C ASP A 92 -6.00 -8.04 12.14
N THR A 93 -6.17 -7.20 11.12
CA THR A 93 -5.31 -6.05 10.88
C THR A 93 -5.70 -4.80 11.63
N GLY A 94 -6.98 -4.69 12.04
CA GLY A 94 -7.55 -3.49 12.64
C GLY A 94 -7.56 -2.27 11.71
N LEU A 95 -7.36 -2.47 10.39
CA LEU A 95 -7.20 -1.38 9.41
C LEU A 95 -8.38 -0.40 9.36
N SER A 96 -9.61 -0.84 9.70
CA SER A 96 -10.80 0.02 9.79
C SER A 96 -10.89 0.84 11.08
N SER A 97 -9.92 0.71 11.99
CA SER A 97 -9.88 1.53 13.21
C SER A 97 -9.68 3.01 12.88
N ASP A 98 -10.39 3.89 13.58
CA ASP A 98 -10.19 5.34 13.49
C ASP A 98 -8.73 5.77 13.76
N SER A 99 -7.94 4.93 14.46
CA SER A 99 -6.52 5.17 14.68
C SER A 99 -5.69 5.10 13.40
N PHE A 100 -6.18 4.40 12.36
CA PHE A 100 -5.44 4.16 11.12
C PHE A 100 -6.13 4.74 9.87
N SER A 101 -7.48 4.72 9.83
CA SER A 101 -8.22 5.04 8.60
C SER A 101 -9.45 5.93 8.83
N ALA A 102 -9.45 6.83 9.82
CA ALA A 102 -10.55 7.76 10.10
C ALA A 102 -10.96 8.64 8.90
N ASP A 103 -10.12 8.72 7.88
CA ASP A 103 -10.30 9.53 6.67
C ASP A 103 -10.33 8.71 5.37
N LYS A 104 -10.41 7.37 5.45
CA LYS A 104 -10.32 6.47 4.30
C LYS A 104 -11.50 5.50 4.23
N ILE A 105 -11.93 5.14 3.04
CA ILE A 105 -12.85 4.03 2.79
C ILE A 105 -12.02 2.76 2.71
N MET A 106 -12.35 1.76 3.54
CA MET A 106 -11.68 0.46 3.55
C MET A 106 -12.54 -0.57 2.83
N VAL A 107 -11.97 -1.31 1.89
CA VAL A 107 -12.66 -2.32 1.09
C VAL A 107 -11.95 -3.66 1.23
N TYR A 108 -12.69 -4.69 1.60
CA TYR A 108 -12.15 -6.03 1.87
C TYR A 108 -12.83 -7.06 0.97
N PRO A 109 -12.31 -7.27 -0.26
CA PRO A 109 -12.87 -8.26 -1.18
C PRO A 109 -12.62 -9.69 -0.69
N ASN A 110 -13.47 -10.61 -1.15
CA ASN A 110 -13.31 -12.04 -0.91
C ASN A 110 -12.79 -12.76 -2.16
N GLY A 111 -11.71 -13.51 -1.99
CA GLY A 111 -11.17 -14.42 -2.99
C GLY A 111 -12.07 -15.66 -3.18
N VAL A 112 -12.09 -16.21 -4.39
CA VAL A 112 -12.83 -17.47 -4.68
C VAL A 112 -12.19 -18.62 -3.95
N GLY A 113 -12.99 -19.42 -3.26
CA GLY A 113 -12.46 -20.54 -2.44
C GLY A 113 -11.58 -20.09 -1.27
N GLY A 114 -11.60 -18.80 -0.90
CA GLY A 114 -10.74 -18.24 0.14
C GLY A 114 -9.29 -18.03 -0.32
N ALA A 115 -9.06 -17.90 -1.63
CA ALA A 115 -7.74 -17.70 -2.21
C ALA A 115 -7.75 -16.66 -3.33
N TRP A 116 -6.58 -16.16 -3.69
CA TRP A 116 -6.33 -15.25 -4.79
C TRP A 116 -5.55 -15.95 -5.89
N ALA A 117 -5.75 -15.50 -7.13
CA ALA A 117 -5.05 -16.05 -8.28
C ALA A 117 -3.52 -15.86 -8.19
N GLY A 118 -2.79 -16.81 -8.77
CA GLY A 118 -1.33 -16.88 -8.75
C GLY A 118 -0.79 -18.12 -8.05
N ALA A 119 -1.49 -18.63 -7.03
CA ALA A 119 -1.15 -19.93 -6.44
C ALA A 119 -1.72 -21.09 -7.25
N ASN A 120 -1.04 -22.24 -7.22
CA ASN A 120 -1.46 -23.44 -7.96
C ASN A 120 -2.78 -24.07 -7.46
N TYR A 121 -3.25 -23.67 -6.29
CA TYR A 121 -4.54 -24.08 -5.72
C TYR A 121 -5.67 -23.08 -5.94
N SER A 122 -5.44 -21.99 -6.66
CA SER A 122 -6.48 -21.00 -6.99
C SER A 122 -7.51 -21.57 -7.96
N GLU A 123 -8.79 -21.28 -7.71
CA GLU A 123 -9.91 -21.71 -8.53
C GLU A 123 -10.19 -20.81 -9.74
N VAL A 124 -9.53 -19.66 -9.82
CA VAL A 124 -9.72 -18.65 -10.87
C VAL A 124 -8.37 -18.24 -11.46
N SER A 125 -8.40 -17.74 -12.69
CA SER A 125 -7.21 -17.20 -13.34
C SER A 125 -6.83 -15.81 -12.82
N VAL A 126 -5.59 -15.41 -13.12
CA VAL A 126 -5.09 -14.06 -12.81
C VAL A 126 -5.96 -12.99 -13.49
N GLU A 127 -6.37 -13.22 -14.73
CA GLU A 127 -7.20 -12.30 -15.48
C GLU A 127 -8.59 -12.14 -14.87
N GLU A 128 -9.19 -13.22 -14.34
CA GLU A 128 -10.50 -13.17 -13.68
C GLU A 128 -10.44 -12.36 -12.37
N ASP A 129 -9.40 -12.53 -11.56
CA ASP A 129 -9.24 -11.76 -10.32
C ASP A 129 -8.84 -10.29 -10.59
N LEU A 130 -8.01 -10.02 -11.60
CA LEU A 130 -7.70 -8.65 -12.02
C LEU A 130 -8.95 -7.93 -12.57
N GLN A 131 -9.81 -8.63 -13.34
CA GLN A 131 -11.09 -8.09 -13.79
C GLN A 131 -12.00 -7.80 -12.59
N PHE A 132 -12.03 -8.70 -11.60
CA PHE A 132 -12.80 -8.46 -10.38
C PHE A 132 -12.34 -7.19 -9.63
N VAL A 133 -11.04 -6.93 -9.55
CA VAL A 133 -10.52 -5.68 -8.94
C VAL A 133 -11.02 -4.45 -9.70
N SER A 134 -11.01 -4.47 -11.03
CA SER A 134 -11.54 -3.37 -11.84
C SER A 134 -13.03 -3.16 -11.63
N ASP A 135 -13.82 -4.22 -11.71
CA ASP A 135 -15.29 -4.18 -11.53
C ASP A 135 -15.65 -3.72 -10.10
N LEU A 136 -14.87 -4.15 -9.10
CA LEU A 136 -15.02 -3.72 -7.70
C LEU A 136 -14.75 -2.22 -7.53
N LEU A 137 -13.67 -1.71 -8.13
CA LEU A 137 -13.37 -0.28 -8.06
C LEU A 137 -14.45 0.55 -8.75
N ASP A 138 -15.00 0.08 -9.85
CA ASP A 138 -16.11 0.76 -10.53
C ASP A 138 -17.37 0.76 -9.67
N ASP A 139 -17.72 -0.35 -9.03
CA ASP A 139 -18.85 -0.43 -8.09
C ASP A 139 -18.69 0.51 -6.88
N VAL A 140 -17.47 0.60 -6.33
CA VAL A 140 -17.15 1.52 -5.23
C VAL A 140 -17.23 2.99 -5.68
N ARG A 141 -16.68 3.34 -6.87
CA ARG A 141 -16.78 4.68 -7.45
C ARG A 141 -18.21 5.10 -7.76
N ASP A 142 -19.01 4.16 -8.21
CA ASP A 142 -20.42 4.40 -8.49
C ASP A 142 -21.22 4.60 -7.19
N SER A 143 -20.82 3.95 -6.12
CA SER A 143 -21.57 3.95 -4.86
C SER A 143 -21.11 5.01 -3.86
N TYR A 144 -19.81 5.32 -3.77
CA TYR A 144 -19.20 6.19 -2.76
C TYR A 144 -18.48 7.38 -3.39
N CYS A 145 -18.31 8.46 -2.60
CA CYS A 145 -17.53 9.63 -3.03
C CYS A 145 -16.02 9.34 -2.89
N VAL A 146 -15.39 8.92 -3.99
CA VAL A 146 -14.00 8.46 -4.05
C VAL A 146 -13.09 9.55 -4.61
N ASP A 147 -11.92 9.68 -4.02
CA ASP A 147 -10.78 10.39 -4.59
C ASP A 147 -9.96 9.43 -5.46
N ASP A 148 -10.17 9.49 -6.77
CA ASP A 148 -9.49 8.62 -7.74
C ASP A 148 -7.96 8.76 -7.76
N SER A 149 -7.42 9.85 -7.24
CA SER A 149 -5.97 10.03 -7.13
C SER A 149 -5.36 9.27 -5.95
N ARG A 150 -6.19 8.77 -5.01
CA ARG A 150 -5.76 8.13 -3.75
C ARG A 150 -6.44 6.78 -3.56
N ILE A 151 -6.14 5.83 -4.43
CA ILE A 151 -6.57 4.43 -4.33
C ILE A 151 -5.35 3.58 -4.05
N TYR A 152 -5.42 2.70 -3.06
CA TYR A 152 -4.30 1.93 -2.55
C TYR A 152 -4.66 0.45 -2.37
N ALA A 153 -3.65 -0.43 -2.35
CA ALA A 153 -3.84 -1.85 -2.09
C ALA A 153 -2.85 -2.36 -1.06
N THR A 154 -3.35 -3.14 -0.11
CA THR A 154 -2.56 -3.90 0.87
C THR A 154 -3.11 -5.32 0.99
N GLY A 155 -2.33 -6.22 1.54
CA GLY A 155 -2.77 -7.60 1.76
C GLY A 155 -1.68 -8.42 2.41
N MET A 156 -2.04 -9.60 2.92
CA MET A 156 -1.12 -10.49 3.61
C MET A 156 -1.05 -11.85 2.91
N SER A 157 0.13 -12.48 2.98
CA SER A 157 0.32 -13.86 2.48
C SER A 157 0.00 -13.93 0.97
N ILE A 158 -0.87 -14.85 0.53
CA ILE A 158 -1.35 -14.88 -0.86
C ILE A 158 -2.06 -13.56 -1.26
N GLY A 159 -2.72 -12.86 -0.32
CA GLY A 159 -3.28 -11.54 -0.58
C GLY A 159 -2.21 -10.48 -0.84
N GLY A 160 -1.07 -10.54 -0.13
CA GLY A 160 0.11 -9.73 -0.42
C GLY A 160 0.73 -10.06 -1.78
N GLY A 161 0.79 -11.34 -2.13
CA GLY A 161 1.18 -11.80 -3.47
C GLY A 161 0.27 -11.26 -4.57
N PHE A 162 -1.04 -11.26 -4.32
CA PHE A 162 -2.02 -10.72 -5.26
C PHE A 162 -1.93 -9.18 -5.38
N VAL A 163 -1.59 -8.46 -4.31
CA VAL A 163 -1.27 -7.02 -4.36
C VAL A 163 -0.11 -6.77 -5.33
N ASN A 164 0.94 -7.60 -5.31
CA ASN A 164 2.02 -7.53 -6.30
C ASN A 164 1.52 -7.86 -7.72
N THR A 165 0.64 -8.86 -7.88
CA THR A 165 0.05 -9.20 -9.19
C THR A 165 -0.72 -8.02 -9.79
N ILE A 166 -1.49 -7.28 -8.97
CA ILE A 166 -2.16 -6.05 -9.39
C ILE A 166 -1.12 -5.00 -9.80
N ALA A 167 -0.10 -4.76 -8.98
CA ALA A 167 0.96 -3.79 -9.25
C ALA A 167 1.72 -4.09 -10.56
N CYS A 168 1.85 -5.37 -10.90
CA CYS A 168 2.50 -5.89 -12.11
C CYS A 168 1.59 -5.94 -13.35
N SER A 169 0.46 -5.25 -13.36
CA SER A 169 -0.53 -5.30 -14.44
C SER A 169 -1.05 -3.89 -14.82
N ASP A 170 -1.78 -3.81 -15.91
CA ASP A 170 -2.46 -2.56 -16.33
C ASP A 170 -3.47 -2.08 -15.28
N VAL A 171 -4.10 -3.01 -14.52
CA VAL A 171 -5.02 -2.68 -13.44
C VAL A 171 -4.32 -1.88 -12.34
N GLY A 172 -3.02 -2.12 -12.14
CA GLY A 172 -2.18 -1.36 -11.21
C GLY A 172 -2.12 0.14 -11.51
N GLY A 173 -2.41 0.55 -12.74
CA GLY A 173 -2.53 1.98 -13.12
C GLY A 173 -3.66 2.72 -12.40
N GLN A 174 -4.61 2.01 -11.80
CA GLN A 174 -5.69 2.60 -10.99
C GLN A 174 -5.26 2.96 -9.56
N PHE A 175 -4.09 2.50 -9.12
CA PHE A 175 -3.62 2.66 -7.73
C PHE A 175 -2.49 3.67 -7.61
N ALA A 176 -2.46 4.38 -6.49
CA ALA A 176 -1.39 5.33 -6.13
C ALA A 176 -0.18 4.63 -5.52
N ALA A 177 -0.39 3.62 -4.65
CA ALA A 177 0.66 2.87 -3.99
C ALA A 177 0.18 1.46 -3.56
N PHE A 178 1.15 0.58 -3.26
CA PHE A 178 0.95 -0.80 -2.86
C PHE A 178 1.74 -1.13 -1.60
N ALA A 179 1.14 -1.94 -0.71
CA ALA A 179 1.80 -2.35 0.53
C ALA A 179 1.51 -3.82 0.87
N PRO A 180 2.15 -4.80 0.20
CA PRO A 180 2.07 -6.19 0.61
C PRO A 180 2.75 -6.44 1.96
N ALA A 181 2.24 -7.42 2.73
CA ALA A 181 2.83 -7.92 3.96
C ALA A 181 2.95 -9.44 3.92
N SER A 182 4.11 -10.00 4.29
CA SER A 182 4.43 -11.44 4.22
C SER A 182 3.95 -12.08 2.91
N GLY A 183 4.18 -11.38 1.79
CA GLY A 183 3.55 -11.66 0.50
C GLY A 183 4.15 -12.88 -0.21
N SER A 184 3.27 -13.76 -0.75
CA SER A 184 3.64 -14.92 -1.56
C SER A 184 3.72 -14.54 -3.04
N TYR A 185 4.89 -14.27 -3.55
CA TYR A 185 5.08 -13.67 -4.89
C TYR A 185 5.16 -14.70 -6.02
N TYR A 186 4.24 -15.68 -6.05
CA TYR A 186 4.21 -16.79 -7.03
C TYR A 186 4.17 -16.35 -8.49
N THR A 187 3.53 -15.21 -8.82
CA THR A 187 3.42 -14.66 -10.17
C THR A 187 4.64 -13.84 -10.61
N ASP A 188 5.54 -13.55 -9.69
CA ASP A 188 6.75 -12.73 -9.90
C ASP A 188 7.95 -13.49 -9.31
N ASN A 189 8.18 -14.70 -9.80
CA ASN A 189 9.15 -15.65 -9.26
C ASN A 189 10.29 -16.00 -10.23
N ASP A 190 10.33 -15.39 -11.42
CA ASP A 190 11.37 -15.67 -12.40
C ASP A 190 12.34 -14.48 -12.56
N ALA A 191 13.62 -14.81 -12.78
CA ALA A 191 14.69 -13.82 -12.95
C ALA A 191 14.59 -13.04 -14.27
N THR A 192 13.71 -13.42 -15.18
CA THR A 192 13.54 -12.73 -16.47
C THR A 192 12.59 -11.55 -16.37
N HIS A 193 11.89 -11.40 -15.25
CA HIS A 193 10.90 -10.34 -14.96
C HIS A 193 9.78 -10.23 -15.99
N GLY A 194 9.59 -11.24 -16.84
CA GLY A 194 8.70 -11.20 -18.00
C GLY A 194 7.22 -11.14 -17.65
N ALA A 195 6.85 -11.54 -16.43
CA ALA A 195 5.46 -11.55 -15.97
C ALA A 195 5.03 -10.24 -15.27
N CYS A 196 5.97 -9.41 -14.81
CA CYS A 196 5.67 -8.16 -14.09
C CYS A 196 5.88 -6.94 -14.99
N THR A 197 4.77 -6.29 -15.36
CA THR A 197 4.78 -5.09 -16.19
C THR A 197 3.96 -3.99 -15.49
N PRO A 198 4.58 -3.20 -14.58
CA PRO A 198 3.88 -2.11 -13.91
C PRO A 198 3.33 -1.10 -14.92
N ALA A 199 2.10 -0.60 -14.70
CA ALA A 199 1.46 0.40 -15.56
C ALA A 199 2.20 1.75 -15.59
N ARG A 200 3.07 2.00 -14.60
CA ARG A 200 3.96 3.17 -14.55
C ARG A 200 5.23 2.88 -13.76
N SER A 201 6.23 3.73 -13.92
CA SER A 201 7.47 3.74 -13.12
C SER A 201 7.88 5.21 -12.87
N PRO A 202 8.26 5.59 -11.63
CA PRO A 202 8.26 4.72 -10.46
C PRO A 202 6.85 4.42 -9.95
N LEU A 203 6.68 3.28 -9.28
CA LEU A 203 5.45 2.83 -8.62
C LEU A 203 5.73 2.62 -7.13
N PRO A 204 5.06 3.34 -6.21
CA PRO A 204 5.30 3.22 -4.79
C PRO A 204 4.95 1.83 -4.24
N VAL A 205 5.92 1.18 -3.59
CA VAL A 205 5.79 -0.15 -2.99
C VAL A 205 6.45 -0.15 -1.61
N LEU A 206 5.70 -0.59 -0.58
CA LEU A 206 6.22 -0.88 0.75
C LEU A 206 5.95 -2.36 1.06
N GLU A 207 6.95 -3.07 1.56
CA GLU A 207 6.82 -4.47 1.96
C GLU A 207 7.17 -4.64 3.44
N VAL A 208 6.39 -5.47 4.16
CA VAL A 208 6.62 -5.81 5.58
C VAL A 208 6.75 -7.32 5.69
N HIS A 209 7.87 -7.84 6.23
CA HIS A 209 8.11 -9.29 6.29
C HIS A 209 8.78 -9.74 7.59
N GLY A 210 8.43 -10.95 8.03
CA GLY A 210 9.07 -11.61 9.14
C GLY A 210 10.35 -12.35 8.72
N GLY A 211 11.44 -12.13 9.44
CA GLY A 211 12.69 -12.88 9.24
C GLY A 211 12.57 -14.34 9.63
N ALA A 212 11.66 -14.67 10.57
CA ALA A 212 11.36 -16.04 11.03
C ALA A 212 10.09 -16.61 10.38
N ASP A 213 9.60 -16.03 9.27
CA ASP A 213 8.42 -16.53 8.56
C ASP A 213 8.69 -17.95 8.01
N GLY A 214 7.95 -18.92 8.53
CA GLY A 214 8.06 -20.35 8.14
C GLY A 214 7.10 -20.76 7.02
N SER A 215 6.12 -19.91 6.68
CA SER A 215 5.11 -20.17 5.65
C SER A 215 5.51 -19.56 4.32
N VAL A 216 5.81 -18.24 4.32
CA VAL A 216 6.40 -17.52 3.20
C VAL A 216 7.80 -17.11 3.61
N ARG A 217 8.77 -17.95 3.29
CA ARG A 217 10.12 -17.81 3.82
C ARG A 217 10.81 -16.55 3.28
N TYR A 218 11.46 -15.80 4.17
CA TYR A 218 12.23 -14.62 3.80
C TYR A 218 13.30 -14.93 2.73
N ASP A 219 13.91 -16.11 2.81
CA ASP A 219 14.93 -16.60 1.87
C ASP A 219 14.35 -17.27 0.60
N GLY A 220 13.01 -17.33 0.47
CA GLY A 220 12.32 -17.92 -0.67
C GLY A 220 12.38 -19.44 -0.75
N GLY A 221 12.05 -20.00 -1.92
CA GLY A 221 12.05 -21.42 -2.25
C GLY A 221 10.64 -21.96 -2.48
N ASP A 222 10.45 -23.28 -2.31
CA ASP A 222 9.15 -23.93 -2.53
C ASP A 222 8.15 -23.47 -1.46
N GLY A 223 7.09 -22.79 -1.88
CA GLY A 223 5.92 -22.44 -1.08
C GLY A 223 4.75 -23.37 -1.35
N GLU A 224 3.65 -23.23 -0.58
CA GLU A 224 2.45 -24.07 -0.72
C GLU A 224 1.78 -23.90 -2.10
N GLY A 225 1.80 -22.70 -2.65
CA GLY A 225 1.15 -22.34 -3.92
C GLY A 225 2.07 -22.28 -5.13
N GLY A 226 3.36 -22.51 -4.96
CA GLY A 226 4.38 -22.42 -6.01
C GLY A 226 5.75 -22.03 -5.49
N GLU A 227 6.70 -21.81 -6.38
CA GLU A 227 8.04 -21.32 -6.04
C GLU A 227 7.99 -19.82 -5.74
N GLU A 228 8.75 -19.38 -4.74
CA GLU A 228 8.82 -17.98 -4.28
C GLU A 228 10.24 -17.47 -4.38
N PRO A 229 10.43 -16.21 -4.85
CA PRO A 229 11.73 -15.57 -4.76
C PRO A 229 12.06 -15.27 -3.28
N SER A 230 13.34 -15.12 -2.95
CA SER A 230 13.68 -14.50 -1.68
C SER A 230 13.20 -13.05 -1.66
N ILE A 231 12.79 -12.55 -0.49
CA ILE A 231 12.34 -11.15 -0.34
C ILE A 231 13.41 -10.16 -0.78
N PRO A 232 14.71 -10.31 -0.45
CA PRO A 232 15.76 -9.45 -0.98
C PRO A 232 15.88 -9.47 -2.51
N THR A 233 15.66 -10.62 -3.16
CA THR A 233 15.66 -10.73 -4.62
C THR A 233 14.49 -9.99 -5.23
N TRP A 234 13.27 -10.20 -4.72
CA TRP A 234 12.06 -9.52 -5.17
C TRP A 234 12.15 -7.99 -4.99
N LEU A 235 12.68 -7.51 -3.86
CA LEU A 235 12.96 -6.09 -3.62
C LEU A 235 13.98 -5.53 -4.63
N GLY A 236 15.00 -6.32 -4.99
CA GLY A 236 15.95 -5.95 -6.04
C GLY A 236 15.29 -5.77 -7.40
N TRP A 237 14.31 -6.60 -7.74
CA TRP A 237 13.52 -6.45 -8.97
C TRP A 237 12.66 -5.18 -8.95
N TRP A 238 12.02 -4.86 -7.82
CA TRP A 238 11.28 -3.62 -7.67
C TRP A 238 12.17 -2.38 -7.73
N ALA A 239 13.37 -2.44 -7.14
CA ALA A 239 14.35 -1.36 -7.27
C ALA A 239 14.73 -1.10 -8.74
N GLN A 240 14.93 -2.16 -9.52
CA GLN A 240 15.21 -2.04 -10.96
C GLN A 240 14.02 -1.46 -11.74
N ARG A 241 12.79 -1.96 -11.50
CA ARG A 241 11.54 -1.47 -12.14
C ARG A 241 11.31 0.01 -11.86
N ASN A 242 11.63 0.45 -10.65
CA ASN A 242 11.46 1.84 -10.21
C ASN A 242 12.68 2.72 -10.56
N GLY A 243 13.71 2.16 -11.17
CA GLY A 243 14.93 2.92 -11.52
C GLY A 243 15.63 3.49 -10.29
N CYS A 244 15.61 2.74 -9.18
CA CYS A 244 16.26 3.15 -7.94
C CYS A 244 17.78 3.06 -8.06
N ASP A 245 18.48 3.99 -7.43
CA ASP A 245 19.93 3.98 -7.30
C ASP A 245 20.34 3.09 -6.11
N ASP A 246 21.03 1.99 -6.37
CA ASP A 246 21.50 1.06 -5.32
C ASP A 246 22.42 1.75 -4.29
N GLY A 247 23.13 2.80 -4.68
CA GLY A 247 24.00 3.59 -3.80
C GLY A 247 23.24 4.52 -2.84
N ALA A 248 21.94 4.76 -3.08
CA ALA A 248 21.09 5.63 -2.27
C ALA A 248 20.21 4.88 -1.24
N LYS A 249 20.47 3.59 -1.02
CA LYS A 249 19.76 2.75 -0.06
C LYS A 249 20.15 3.12 1.36
N LEU A 250 19.18 3.48 2.19
CA LEU A 250 19.33 3.73 3.63
C LEU A 250 18.74 2.55 4.41
N VAL A 251 19.48 2.07 5.42
CA VAL A 251 19.00 1.06 6.37
C VAL A 251 19.06 1.64 7.77
N GLU A 252 17.94 1.61 8.48
CA GLU A 252 17.81 2.08 9.85
C GLU A 252 17.40 0.90 10.75
N ASP A 253 18.25 0.57 11.71
CA ASP A 253 17.99 -0.50 12.68
C ASP A 253 17.36 0.07 13.95
N SER A 254 16.40 -0.66 14.52
CA SER A 254 15.73 -0.32 15.77
C SER A 254 15.46 -1.57 16.61
N PHE A 255 14.91 -1.38 17.82
CA PHE A 255 14.61 -2.47 18.76
C PHE A 255 15.81 -3.41 19.03
N GLY A 256 17.00 -2.82 19.23
CA GLY A 256 18.22 -3.59 19.48
C GLY A 256 18.83 -4.28 18.26
N GLY A 257 18.31 -4.03 17.08
CA GLY A 257 18.71 -4.67 15.83
C GLY A 257 17.71 -5.72 15.32
N ASP A 258 16.56 -5.89 15.98
CA ASP A 258 15.54 -6.87 15.56
C ASP A 258 14.61 -6.33 14.46
N VAL A 259 14.63 -5.02 14.20
CA VAL A 259 13.83 -4.38 13.14
C VAL A 259 14.72 -3.58 12.21
N HIS A 260 14.59 -3.85 10.91
CA HIS A 260 15.34 -3.20 9.85
C HIS A 260 14.39 -2.49 8.89
N HIS A 261 14.45 -1.15 8.87
CA HIS A 261 13.74 -0.33 7.89
C HIS A 261 14.69 0.05 6.76
N THR A 262 14.42 -0.42 5.56
CA THR A 262 15.17 -0.08 4.35
C THR A 262 14.35 0.86 3.48
N THR A 263 14.96 1.98 3.09
CA THR A 263 14.38 2.94 2.15
C THR A 263 15.31 3.08 0.94
N TRP A 264 14.78 2.99 -0.27
CA TRP A 264 15.49 3.37 -1.48
C TRP A 264 15.20 4.84 -1.78
N ASN A 265 16.23 5.64 -1.67
CA ASN A 265 16.17 7.05 -2.03
C ASN A 265 16.57 7.19 -3.50
N ASN A 266 15.97 8.11 -4.24
CA ASN A 266 16.23 8.31 -5.65
C ASN A 266 15.80 7.14 -6.56
N CYS A 267 14.52 6.86 -6.60
CA CYS A 267 13.91 5.96 -7.57
C CYS A 267 13.29 6.80 -8.70
N GLY A 268 13.95 6.87 -9.85
CA GLY A 268 13.48 7.73 -10.96
C GLY A 268 13.42 9.22 -10.61
N GLY A 269 14.14 9.67 -9.58
CA GLY A 269 14.13 11.04 -9.08
C GLY A 269 13.19 11.27 -7.89
N GLU A 270 12.45 10.25 -7.43
CA GLU A 270 11.56 10.30 -6.27
C GLU A 270 12.18 9.61 -5.06
N GLU A 271 11.82 10.06 -3.85
CA GLU A 271 12.33 9.51 -2.59
C GLU A 271 11.30 8.62 -1.90
N GLY A 272 11.77 7.55 -1.24
CA GLY A 272 10.94 6.68 -0.40
C GLY A 272 9.87 5.88 -1.15
N VAL A 273 9.99 5.76 -2.47
CA VAL A 273 9.07 5.03 -3.34
C VAL A 273 9.12 3.53 -3.09
N LEU A 274 10.30 2.99 -2.77
CA LEU A 274 10.46 1.59 -2.37
C LEU A 274 10.92 1.54 -0.92
N GLN A 275 10.18 0.81 -0.08
CA GLN A 275 10.49 0.63 1.33
C GLN A 275 10.30 -0.83 1.74
N HIS A 276 11.07 -1.25 2.74
CA HIS A 276 10.96 -2.58 3.33
C HIS A 276 11.16 -2.54 4.84
N TRP A 277 10.27 -3.20 5.56
CA TRP A 277 10.37 -3.44 6.99
C TRP A 277 10.55 -4.93 7.25
N LYS A 278 11.72 -5.31 7.74
CA LYS A 278 12.00 -6.67 8.20
C LYS A 278 11.98 -6.71 9.72
N VAL A 279 11.26 -7.69 10.30
CA VAL A 279 11.27 -7.97 11.74
C VAL A 279 11.85 -9.37 11.92
N ASP A 280 13.04 -9.46 12.50
CA ASP A 280 13.85 -10.69 12.51
C ASP A 280 13.17 -11.88 13.19
N ASP A 281 12.50 -11.65 14.30
CA ASP A 281 11.81 -12.66 15.12
C ASP A 281 10.33 -12.85 14.76
N MET A 282 9.82 -12.14 13.74
CA MET A 282 8.42 -12.26 13.30
C MET A 282 8.23 -13.47 12.40
N GLY A 283 7.23 -14.29 12.71
CA GLY A 283 6.72 -15.35 11.87
C GLY A 283 5.72 -14.88 10.82
N HIS A 284 4.90 -15.81 10.29
CA HIS A 284 3.90 -15.50 9.27
C HIS A 284 2.66 -14.86 9.88
N CYS A 285 2.67 -13.54 10.07
CA CYS A 285 1.55 -12.80 10.65
C CYS A 285 1.52 -11.33 10.19
N TRP A 286 0.39 -10.68 10.44
CA TRP A 286 0.31 -9.22 10.35
C TRP A 286 1.01 -8.60 11.54
N ALA A 287 2.04 -7.77 11.30
CA ALA A 287 2.79 -7.13 12.35
C ALA A 287 1.90 -6.15 13.15
N SER A 288 1.79 -6.36 14.45
CA SER A 288 1.01 -5.53 15.36
C SER A 288 1.62 -5.51 16.76
N THR A 289 1.63 -4.35 17.37
CA THR A 289 2.04 -4.17 18.78
C THR A 289 0.96 -4.64 19.77
N GLU A 290 -0.21 -4.99 19.28
CA GLU A 290 -1.29 -5.64 20.02
C GLU A 290 -1.52 -7.05 19.47
N ILE A 291 -1.99 -7.95 20.31
CA ILE A 291 -2.24 -9.34 19.89
C ILE A 291 -3.36 -9.40 18.83
N ASN A 292 -3.12 -10.14 17.76
CA ASN A 292 -4.09 -10.43 16.72
C ASN A 292 -4.15 -11.94 16.39
N PHE A 293 -5.09 -12.33 15.52
CA PHE A 293 -5.31 -13.74 15.20
C PHE A 293 -4.15 -14.38 14.44
N SER A 294 -3.55 -13.65 13.48
CA SER A 294 -2.43 -14.17 12.70
C SER A 294 -1.17 -14.38 13.55
N GLN A 295 -0.91 -13.52 14.53
CA GLN A 295 0.17 -13.73 15.50
C GLN A 295 -0.06 -14.98 16.34
N VAL A 296 -1.28 -15.20 16.85
CA VAL A 296 -1.64 -16.42 17.59
C VAL A 296 -1.47 -17.65 16.70
N ALA A 297 -1.89 -17.59 15.43
CA ALA A 297 -1.73 -18.67 14.47
C ALA A 297 -0.26 -18.98 14.16
N ALA A 298 0.60 -17.95 14.12
CA ALA A 298 2.04 -18.07 13.98
C ALA A 298 2.75 -18.56 15.27
N GLY A 299 2.01 -18.71 16.37
CA GLY A 299 2.56 -19.14 17.66
C GLY A 299 3.39 -18.09 18.38
N GLN A 300 3.14 -16.82 18.13
CA GLN A 300 3.86 -15.69 18.72
C GLN A 300 2.93 -14.65 19.36
N GLY A 301 3.52 -13.72 20.09
CA GLY A 301 2.87 -12.55 20.67
C GLY A 301 2.96 -11.31 19.77
N PRO A 302 2.67 -10.13 20.35
CA PRO A 302 2.82 -8.85 19.66
C PRO A 302 4.23 -8.64 19.09
N THR A 303 4.31 -8.01 17.93
CA THR A 303 5.57 -7.67 17.26
C THR A 303 6.04 -6.27 17.65
N HIS A 304 7.24 -5.91 17.22
CA HIS A 304 7.85 -4.61 17.55
C HIS A 304 7.21 -3.43 16.84
N ILE A 305 6.53 -3.66 15.70
CA ILE A 305 5.99 -2.61 14.84
C ILE A 305 4.49 -2.79 14.61
N GLN A 306 3.83 -1.72 14.17
CA GLN A 306 2.42 -1.70 13.79
C GLN A 306 2.29 -1.50 12.29
N ALA A 307 2.10 -2.59 11.54
CA ALA A 307 2.02 -2.55 10.08
C ALA A 307 0.89 -1.64 9.58
N SER A 308 -0.28 -1.68 10.23
CA SER A 308 -1.44 -0.86 9.84
C SER A 308 -1.11 0.64 9.86
N GLN A 309 -0.40 1.13 10.87
CA GLN A 309 0.05 2.51 10.94
C GLN A 309 1.08 2.83 9.86
N ILE A 310 2.12 2.00 9.75
CA ILE A 310 3.22 2.17 8.78
C ILE A 310 2.69 2.22 7.34
N ILE A 311 1.76 1.33 7.00
CA ILE A 311 1.16 1.24 5.68
C ILE A 311 0.30 2.47 5.38
N MET A 312 -0.53 2.93 6.32
CA MET A 312 -1.34 4.13 6.11
C MET A 312 -0.48 5.39 5.99
N GLU A 313 0.55 5.55 6.82
CA GLU A 313 1.51 6.65 6.72
C GLU A 313 2.31 6.62 5.41
N PHE A 314 2.58 5.43 4.86
CA PHE A 314 3.17 5.30 3.54
C PHE A 314 2.20 5.73 2.44
N PHE A 315 0.96 5.26 2.46
CA PHE A 315 -0.05 5.61 1.46
C PHE A 315 -0.31 7.12 1.40
N ASP A 316 -0.36 7.79 2.55
CA ASP A 316 -0.62 9.24 2.64
C ASP A 316 0.45 10.11 1.95
N LYS A 317 1.61 9.53 1.60
CA LYS A 317 2.68 10.23 0.88
C LYS A 317 2.48 10.27 -0.63
N PHE A 318 1.61 9.41 -1.18
CA PHE A 318 1.52 9.18 -2.61
C PHE A 318 0.13 9.44 -3.16
N THR A 319 0.11 10.07 -4.32
CA THR A 319 -1.08 10.22 -5.16
C THR A 319 -0.77 9.73 -6.56
N LYS A 320 -1.77 9.21 -7.24
CA LYS A 320 -1.66 8.86 -8.66
C LYS A 320 -1.50 10.16 -9.47
N PRO A 321 -0.56 10.22 -10.42
CA PRO A 321 -0.37 11.37 -11.31
C PRO A 321 -1.56 11.68 -12.21
#